data_1c749f75671f95baca8caa5c09bf7de9
#
_entry.id   1c749f75671f95baca8caa5c09bf7de9
#
_cell.length_a   1.000
_cell.length_b   1.000
_cell.length_c   1.000
_cell.angle_alpha   90.00
_cell.angle_beta   90.00
_cell.angle_gamma   90.00
#
_symmetry.space_group_name_H-M   'P 1'
#
loop_
_entity.id
_entity.type
_entity.pdbx_description
1 polymer ?
#
loop_
_entity_poly.entity_id
_entity_poly.type
_entity_poly.pdbx_seq_one_letter_code
_entity_poly.pdbx_strand_id
1 'polypeptide(L)'
;MSQYNILVVDDDREIVRSLGKLLELEGYRVKKAYNGMEALDILMTEQIHLILLDVMMPKMNGLSALMKIREKNNIPIIMLSAKTEESDKVIGLSMGADDYVTKPYNTAELMARVKSQLRRYFSLGAANGTTQSQDILKNGGLLLNRNTKELLVDGEPVRLTATEYKIMELLMEHPGYVFSAEEIYSQVWQEDAYSVENTVMVHIRRIREKIEITPKNPKYLKVVWGIGYKMEKIQPQRGL
;
A
#
# COMPACT_ATOMS: atom_id res chain seq x y z
N MET A 1 -9.35 22.74 5.75
CA MET A 1 -9.05 21.57 4.90
C MET A 1 -7.59 21.25 5.06
N SER A 2 -7.25 20.05 5.52
CA SER A 2 -5.85 19.62 5.64
C SER A 2 -5.27 19.49 4.24
N GLN A 3 -4.28 20.31 3.95
CA GLN A 3 -3.68 20.41 2.63
C GLN A 3 -2.57 19.35 2.54
N TYR A 4 -2.82 18.28 1.80
CA TYR A 4 -1.85 17.18 1.64
C TYR A 4 -0.71 17.56 0.70
N ASN A 5 0.51 17.17 1.07
CA ASN A 5 1.70 17.36 0.25
C ASN A 5 1.93 16.10 -0.58
N ILE A 6 1.95 16.23 -1.89
CA ILE A 6 2.24 15.15 -2.83
C ILE A 6 3.61 15.41 -3.48
N LEU A 7 4.49 14.42 -3.47
CA LEU A 7 5.75 14.47 -4.17
C LEU A 7 5.61 13.83 -5.55
N VAL A 8 5.89 14.59 -6.60
CA VAL A 8 5.95 14.12 -7.98
C VAL A 8 7.40 13.98 -8.39
N VAL A 9 7.78 12.78 -8.80
CA VAL A 9 9.17 12.43 -9.15
C VAL A 9 9.20 11.82 -10.55
N ASP A 10 9.76 12.55 -11.49
CA ASP A 10 9.90 12.15 -12.90
C ASP A 10 11.02 12.98 -13.52
N ASP A 11 11.88 12.44 -14.38
CA ASP A 11 12.95 13.18 -15.03
C ASP A 11 12.43 14.10 -16.15
N ASP A 12 11.25 13.82 -16.68
CA ASP A 12 10.57 14.70 -17.62
C ASP A 12 9.91 15.89 -16.91
N ARG A 13 10.51 17.06 -17.08
CA ARG A 13 10.05 18.32 -16.49
C ARG A 13 8.64 18.74 -16.94
N GLU A 14 8.20 18.34 -18.12
CA GLU A 14 6.86 18.64 -18.62
C GLU A 14 5.81 17.77 -17.94
N ILE A 15 6.13 16.49 -17.72
CA ILE A 15 5.28 15.59 -16.94
C ILE A 15 5.14 16.10 -15.50
N VAL A 16 6.25 16.42 -14.82
CA VAL A 16 6.22 16.97 -13.47
C VAL A 16 5.42 18.26 -13.39
N ARG A 17 5.53 19.13 -14.39
CA ARG A 17 4.77 20.41 -14.47
C ARG A 17 3.28 20.15 -14.67
N SER A 18 2.90 19.29 -15.61
CA SER A 18 1.50 19.00 -15.93
C SER A 18 0.79 18.29 -14.80
N LEU A 19 1.40 17.25 -14.23
CA LEU A 19 0.90 16.57 -13.04
C LEU A 19 0.79 17.50 -11.84
N GLY A 20 1.83 18.33 -11.63
CA GLY A 20 1.81 19.30 -10.55
C GLY A 20 0.61 20.25 -10.64
N LYS A 21 0.37 20.82 -11.82
CA LYS A 21 -0.81 21.70 -12.04
C LYS A 21 -2.13 20.98 -11.79
N LEU A 22 -2.26 19.74 -12.26
CA LEU A 22 -3.45 18.94 -12.06
C LEU A 22 -3.74 18.71 -10.58
N LEU A 23 -2.72 18.32 -9.82
CA LEU A 23 -2.81 18.08 -8.38
C LEU A 23 -3.09 19.38 -7.59
N GLU A 24 -2.49 20.50 -8.00
CA GLU A 24 -2.74 21.81 -7.39
C GLU A 24 -4.19 22.26 -7.60
N LEU A 25 -4.79 22.01 -8.79
CA LEU A 25 -6.20 22.28 -9.07
C LEU A 25 -7.15 21.46 -8.18
N GLU A 26 -6.74 20.26 -7.78
CA GLU A 26 -7.48 19.40 -6.82
C GLU A 26 -7.24 19.81 -5.36
N GLY A 27 -6.47 20.85 -5.10
CA GLY A 27 -6.24 21.42 -3.76
C GLY A 27 -5.06 20.81 -3.00
N TYR A 28 -4.19 20.04 -3.66
CA TYR A 28 -2.98 19.49 -3.05
C TYR A 28 -1.80 20.46 -3.13
N ARG A 29 -0.87 20.35 -2.19
CA ARG A 29 0.47 20.98 -2.32
C ARG A 29 1.39 20.02 -3.04
N VAL A 30 2.16 20.51 -4.02
CA VAL A 30 3.03 19.66 -4.82
C VAL A 30 4.49 20.00 -4.58
N LYS A 31 5.28 18.99 -4.23
CA LYS A 31 6.73 19.01 -4.24
C LYS A 31 7.21 18.27 -5.48
N LYS A 32 8.31 18.70 -6.07
CA LYS A 32 8.81 18.24 -7.38
C LYS A 32 10.24 17.75 -7.23
N ALA A 33 10.53 16.58 -7.78
CA ALA A 33 11.88 16.04 -7.88
C ALA A 33 12.08 15.47 -9.29
N TYR A 34 13.32 15.42 -9.74
CA TYR A 34 13.67 15.01 -11.11
C TYR A 34 14.54 13.74 -11.16
N ASN A 35 14.76 13.13 -10.03
CA ASN A 35 15.41 11.83 -9.86
C ASN A 35 15.22 11.32 -8.43
N GLY A 36 15.58 10.06 -8.20
CA GLY A 36 15.40 9.44 -6.88
C GLY A 36 16.23 10.09 -5.76
N MET A 37 17.39 10.68 -6.06
CA MET A 37 18.21 11.38 -5.04
C MET A 37 17.49 12.62 -4.51
N GLU A 38 17.00 13.47 -5.41
CA GLU A 38 16.23 14.67 -5.04
C GLU A 38 14.96 14.30 -4.24
N ALA A 39 14.31 13.17 -4.61
CA ALA A 39 13.16 12.69 -3.85
C ALA A 39 13.53 12.34 -2.41
N LEU A 40 14.66 11.67 -2.18
CA LEU A 40 15.14 11.33 -0.85
C LEU A 40 15.49 12.58 -0.04
N ASP A 41 16.14 13.59 -0.65
CA ASP A 41 16.49 14.85 0.01
C ASP A 41 15.23 15.62 0.47
N ILE A 42 14.18 15.66 -0.36
CA ILE A 42 12.90 16.28 0.01
C ILE A 42 12.27 15.53 1.19
N LEU A 43 12.32 14.21 1.21
CA LEU A 43 11.75 13.41 2.29
C LEU A 43 12.46 13.57 3.64
N MET A 44 13.70 14.11 3.66
CA MET A 44 14.41 14.44 4.90
C MET A 44 13.91 15.73 5.54
N THR A 45 13.37 16.65 4.75
CA THR A 45 13.05 18.02 5.19
C THR A 45 11.55 18.35 5.14
N GLU A 46 10.77 17.59 4.37
CA GLU A 46 9.38 17.89 4.10
C GLU A 46 8.47 16.73 4.50
N GLN A 47 7.32 17.04 5.06
CA GLN A 47 6.28 16.07 5.31
C GLN A 47 5.53 15.76 4.01
N ILE A 48 5.71 14.56 3.50
CA ILE A 48 5.04 14.07 2.28
C ILE A 48 3.97 13.05 2.67
N HIS A 49 2.84 13.05 1.97
CA HIS A 49 1.68 12.24 2.26
C HIS A 49 1.39 11.20 1.16
N LEU A 50 1.92 11.40 -0.04
CA LEU A 50 1.87 10.46 -1.17
C LEU A 50 2.99 10.79 -2.15
N ILE A 51 3.53 9.77 -2.80
CA ILE A 51 4.57 9.92 -3.82
C ILE A 51 4.07 9.32 -5.14
N LEU A 52 4.13 10.10 -6.21
CA LEU A 52 4.06 9.62 -7.59
C LEU A 52 5.50 9.48 -8.08
N LEU A 53 5.92 8.25 -8.43
CA LEU A 53 7.32 7.93 -8.68
C LEU A 53 7.50 7.26 -10.02
N ASP A 54 8.19 7.90 -10.94
CA ASP A 54 8.56 7.29 -12.20
C ASP A 54 9.60 6.17 -11.99
N VAL A 55 9.49 5.11 -12.79
CA VAL A 55 10.41 3.96 -12.74
C VAL A 55 11.75 4.29 -13.38
N MET A 56 11.72 4.95 -14.53
CA MET A 56 12.89 5.15 -15.39
C MET A 56 13.44 6.55 -15.27
N MET A 57 14.40 6.75 -14.39
CA MET A 57 15.03 8.06 -14.18
C MET A 57 16.56 7.94 -14.15
N PRO A 58 17.30 9.01 -14.53
CA PRO A 58 18.76 9.05 -14.41
C PRO A 58 19.22 9.15 -12.95
N LYS A 59 20.50 8.91 -12.70
CA LYS A 59 21.19 8.93 -11.40
C LYS A 59 20.69 7.85 -10.45
N MET A 60 19.44 7.91 -10.01
CA MET A 60 18.78 6.91 -9.20
C MET A 60 17.39 6.65 -9.79
N ASN A 61 17.17 5.42 -10.27
CA ASN A 61 15.88 4.99 -10.81
C ASN A 61 14.81 4.85 -9.71
N GLY A 62 13.53 4.81 -10.11
CA GLY A 62 12.42 4.77 -9.17
C GLY A 62 12.39 3.53 -8.29
N LEU A 63 12.80 2.36 -8.78
CA LEU A 63 12.83 1.14 -7.97
C LEU A 63 13.87 1.24 -6.85
N SER A 64 15.06 1.76 -7.16
CA SER A 64 16.10 2.01 -6.15
C SER A 64 15.67 3.06 -5.12
N ALA A 65 14.98 4.11 -5.57
CA ALA A 65 14.41 5.12 -4.68
C ALA A 65 13.33 4.52 -3.77
N LEU A 66 12.41 3.73 -4.34
CA LEU A 66 11.36 3.02 -3.60
C LEU A 66 11.94 2.16 -2.46
N MET A 67 12.96 1.34 -2.74
CA MET A 67 13.60 0.52 -1.72
C MET A 67 14.13 1.36 -0.56
N LYS A 68 14.89 2.43 -0.86
CA LYS A 68 15.45 3.32 0.16
C LYS A 68 14.37 4.07 0.94
N ILE A 69 13.28 4.47 0.29
CA ILE A 69 12.15 5.11 0.97
C ILE A 69 11.53 4.13 1.96
N ARG A 70 11.34 2.86 1.57
CA ARG A 70 10.71 1.82 2.40
C ARG A 70 11.54 1.41 3.62
N GLU A 71 12.84 1.65 3.63
CA GLU A 71 13.65 1.45 4.85
C GLU A 71 13.17 2.30 6.03
N LYS A 72 12.61 3.49 5.76
CA LYS A 72 12.26 4.47 6.81
C LYS A 72 10.80 4.92 6.79
N ASN A 73 10.11 4.79 5.65
CA ASN A 73 8.79 5.39 5.41
C ASN A 73 7.77 4.40 4.86
N ASN A 74 6.55 4.49 5.37
CA ASN A 74 5.38 3.77 4.87
C ASN A 74 4.40 4.69 4.10
N ILE A 75 4.89 5.84 3.60
CA ILE A 75 4.14 6.78 2.78
C ILE A 75 3.63 6.04 1.54
N PRO A 76 2.35 6.20 1.14
CA PRO A 76 1.82 5.59 -0.09
C PRO A 76 2.64 6.00 -1.31
N ILE A 77 3.01 5.03 -2.14
CA ILE A 77 3.76 5.24 -3.37
C ILE A 77 3.02 4.61 -4.54
N ILE A 78 2.68 5.43 -5.53
CA ILE A 78 2.16 5.00 -6.82
C ILE A 78 3.32 5.07 -7.81
N MET A 79 3.69 3.93 -8.38
CA MET A 79 4.70 3.89 -9.45
C MET A 79 4.08 4.29 -10.77
N LEU A 80 4.79 5.14 -11.53
CA LEU A 80 4.44 5.50 -12.91
C LEU A 80 5.46 4.85 -13.85
N SER A 81 5.02 4.18 -14.91
CA SER A 81 5.96 3.51 -15.82
C SER A 81 5.47 3.46 -17.25
N ALA A 82 6.40 3.65 -18.19
CA ALA A 82 6.16 3.40 -19.61
C ALA A 82 6.11 1.90 -19.96
N LYS A 83 6.50 1.03 -19.02
CA LYS A 83 6.53 -0.42 -19.24
C LYS A 83 5.14 -1.01 -19.03
N THR A 84 4.66 -1.68 -20.06
CA THR A 84 3.34 -2.31 -20.12
C THR A 84 3.36 -3.79 -19.72
N GLU A 85 4.55 -4.38 -19.53
CA GLU A 85 4.66 -5.78 -19.17
C GLU A 85 4.20 -6.01 -17.73
N GLU A 86 3.36 -7.02 -17.56
CA GLU A 86 2.82 -7.42 -16.27
C GLU A 86 3.92 -7.78 -15.25
N SER A 87 5.05 -8.31 -15.74
CA SER A 87 6.26 -8.58 -14.97
C SER A 87 6.82 -7.35 -14.27
N ASP A 88 6.87 -6.20 -14.94
CA ASP A 88 7.39 -4.95 -14.36
C ASP A 88 6.46 -4.39 -13.26
N LYS A 89 5.14 -4.52 -13.45
CA LYS A 89 4.15 -4.19 -12.44
C LYS A 89 4.33 -5.06 -11.19
N VAL A 90 4.48 -6.36 -11.37
CA VAL A 90 4.72 -7.31 -10.27
C VAL A 90 6.02 -6.98 -9.53
N ILE A 91 7.09 -6.61 -10.25
CA ILE A 91 8.37 -6.21 -9.65
C ILE A 91 8.19 -4.94 -8.79
N GLY A 92 7.60 -3.88 -9.32
CA GLY A 92 7.39 -2.62 -8.58
C GLY A 92 6.55 -2.83 -7.31
N LEU A 93 5.45 -3.56 -7.41
CA LEU A 93 4.62 -3.92 -6.28
C LEU A 93 5.38 -4.81 -5.28
N SER A 94 6.16 -5.79 -5.73
CA SER A 94 6.99 -6.67 -4.88
C SER A 94 8.03 -5.90 -4.09
N MET A 95 8.54 -4.80 -4.63
CA MET A 95 9.54 -3.94 -4.00
C MET A 95 8.95 -2.95 -2.99
N GLY A 96 7.64 -2.85 -2.87
CA GLY A 96 7.03 -2.02 -1.84
C GLY A 96 6.12 -0.91 -2.33
N ALA A 97 5.82 -0.80 -3.62
CA ALA A 97 4.81 0.12 -4.11
C ALA A 97 3.41 -0.28 -3.59
N ASP A 98 2.55 0.70 -3.40
CA ASP A 98 1.15 0.47 -3.01
C ASP A 98 0.24 0.36 -4.23
N ASP A 99 0.65 0.97 -5.34
CA ASP A 99 -0.06 0.90 -6.61
C ASP A 99 0.88 1.16 -7.79
N TYR A 100 0.40 0.90 -9.00
CA TYR A 100 1.16 1.00 -10.23
C TYR A 100 0.28 1.49 -11.39
N VAL A 101 0.74 2.49 -12.12
CA VAL A 101 0.02 3.09 -13.25
C VAL A 101 0.92 3.12 -14.48
N THR A 102 0.42 2.60 -15.59
CA THR A 102 1.15 2.59 -16.87
C THR A 102 0.98 3.91 -17.62
N LYS A 103 2.09 4.41 -18.18
CA LYS A 103 2.07 5.55 -19.13
C LYS A 103 1.77 5.04 -20.56
N PRO A 104 0.96 5.72 -21.36
CA PRO A 104 0.21 6.92 -21.02
C PRO A 104 -1.01 6.59 -20.14
N TYR A 105 -1.22 7.37 -19.08
CA TYR A 105 -2.30 7.16 -18.13
C TYR A 105 -3.47 8.11 -18.40
N ASN A 106 -4.68 7.64 -18.07
CA ASN A 106 -5.85 8.51 -17.98
C ASN A 106 -5.73 9.36 -16.71
N THR A 107 -5.82 10.67 -16.84
CA THR A 107 -5.70 11.61 -15.72
C THR A 107 -6.79 11.41 -14.66
N ALA A 108 -8.02 11.07 -15.05
CA ALA A 108 -9.11 10.80 -14.12
C ALA A 108 -8.82 9.51 -13.29
N GLU A 109 -8.28 8.47 -13.94
CA GLU A 109 -7.85 7.24 -13.27
C GLU A 109 -6.74 7.53 -12.26
N LEU A 110 -5.68 8.24 -12.68
CA LEU A 110 -4.59 8.59 -11.77
C LEU A 110 -5.08 9.38 -10.57
N MET A 111 -5.98 10.35 -10.78
CA MET A 111 -6.55 11.15 -9.70
C MET A 111 -7.44 10.32 -8.75
N ALA A 112 -8.20 9.36 -9.27
CA ALA A 112 -8.97 8.43 -8.45
C ALA A 112 -8.03 7.61 -7.55
N ARG A 113 -6.93 7.08 -8.10
CA ARG A 113 -5.91 6.32 -7.35
C ARG A 113 -5.22 7.18 -6.28
N VAL A 114 -4.86 8.44 -6.61
CA VAL A 114 -4.29 9.39 -5.63
C VAL A 114 -5.26 9.62 -4.47
N LYS A 115 -6.54 9.92 -4.77
CA LYS A 115 -7.58 10.12 -3.75
C LYS A 115 -7.79 8.88 -2.89
N SER A 116 -7.81 7.71 -3.51
CA SER A 116 -7.97 6.43 -2.83
C SER A 116 -6.80 6.12 -1.90
N GLN A 117 -5.54 6.32 -2.34
CA GLN A 117 -4.35 6.11 -1.51
C GLN A 117 -4.29 7.08 -0.33
N LEU A 118 -4.57 8.37 -0.56
CA LEU A 118 -4.62 9.36 0.52
C LEU A 118 -5.72 9.02 1.53
N ARG A 119 -6.93 8.67 1.08
CA ARG A 119 -8.02 8.26 1.96
C ARG A 119 -7.61 7.08 2.85
N ARG A 120 -7.00 6.01 2.27
CA ARG A 120 -6.48 4.87 3.03
C ARG A 120 -5.47 5.30 4.08
N TYR A 121 -4.48 6.08 3.68
CA TYR A 121 -3.41 6.53 4.57
C TYR A 121 -3.93 7.36 5.75
N PHE A 122 -4.90 8.26 5.52
CA PHE A 122 -5.47 9.11 6.56
C PHE A 122 -6.61 8.47 7.34
N SER A 123 -7.40 7.56 6.75
CA SER A 123 -8.36 6.77 7.52
C SER A 123 -7.66 5.88 8.55
N LEU A 124 -6.37 5.61 8.36
CA LEU A 124 -5.53 4.97 9.37
C LEU A 124 -5.26 5.88 10.58
N GLY A 125 -5.33 7.22 10.43
CA GLY A 125 -5.08 8.20 11.52
C GLY A 125 -6.35 8.76 12.21
N ALA A 126 -7.55 8.51 11.69
CA ALA A 126 -8.77 9.23 12.08
C ALA A 126 -9.79 8.39 12.88
N ALA A 127 -9.38 7.42 13.67
CA ALA A 127 -10.26 6.72 14.58
C ALA A 127 -10.37 7.47 15.92
N ASN A 128 -11.20 8.51 15.98
CA ASN A 128 -11.65 9.11 17.23
C ASN A 128 -12.91 8.41 17.73
N GLY A 129 -12.81 7.79 18.88
CA GLY A 129 -13.92 7.68 19.83
C GLY A 129 -14.60 6.33 20.00
N THR A 130 -14.41 5.77 21.18
CA THR A 130 -15.33 4.95 21.99
C THR A 130 -15.79 3.60 21.46
N THR A 131 -15.04 2.56 21.76
CA THR A 131 -15.49 1.33 22.44
C THR A 131 -14.31 0.33 22.53
N GLN A 132 -13.81 0.06 23.71
CA GLN A 132 -12.53 -0.62 23.96
C GLN A 132 -12.43 -2.11 23.54
N SER A 133 -13.51 -2.76 23.13
CA SER A 133 -13.48 -4.20 22.81
C SER A 133 -13.58 -4.54 21.32
N GLN A 134 -13.99 -3.58 20.47
CA GLN A 134 -14.08 -3.79 19.01
C GLN A 134 -12.83 -3.34 18.23
N ASP A 135 -11.90 -2.66 18.91
CA ASP A 135 -10.75 -2.02 18.28
C ASP A 135 -9.53 -2.94 18.12
N ILE A 136 -9.58 -4.14 18.68
CA ILE A 136 -8.49 -5.10 18.63
C ILE A 136 -8.98 -6.41 18.01
N LEU A 137 -8.45 -6.74 16.84
CA LEU A 137 -8.66 -8.04 16.19
C LEU A 137 -7.55 -9.00 16.62
N LYS A 138 -7.94 -10.18 17.09
CA LYS A 138 -6.99 -11.25 17.51
C LYS A 138 -7.24 -12.53 16.74
N ASN A 139 -6.16 -13.15 16.29
CA ASN A 139 -6.20 -14.45 15.64
C ASN A 139 -4.88 -15.21 15.87
N GLY A 140 -4.87 -16.15 16.82
CA GLY A 140 -3.64 -16.80 17.26
C GLY A 140 -2.66 -15.77 17.86
N GLY A 141 -1.44 -15.72 17.33
CA GLY A 141 -0.42 -14.74 17.72
C GLY A 141 -0.55 -13.35 17.06
N LEU A 142 -1.51 -13.18 16.13
CA LEU A 142 -1.76 -11.90 15.49
C LEU A 142 -2.65 -11.02 16.36
N LEU A 143 -2.23 -9.76 16.56
CA LEU A 143 -3.02 -8.74 17.24
C LEU A 143 -2.97 -7.46 16.39
N LEU A 144 -4.10 -7.08 15.81
CA LEU A 144 -4.26 -5.86 15.03
C LEU A 144 -5.03 -4.83 15.84
N ASN A 145 -4.39 -3.72 16.17
CA ASN A 145 -5.01 -2.61 16.87
C ASN A 145 -5.54 -1.59 15.84
N ARG A 146 -6.84 -1.41 15.80
CA ARG A 146 -7.52 -0.51 14.85
C ARG A 146 -7.33 0.96 15.16
N ASN A 147 -7.05 1.30 16.43
CA ASN A 147 -6.84 2.69 16.84
C ASN A 147 -5.41 3.15 16.54
N THR A 148 -4.42 2.36 16.94
CA THR A 148 -3.00 2.69 16.70
C THR A 148 -2.51 2.27 15.31
N LYS A 149 -3.31 1.45 14.59
CA LYS A 149 -2.98 0.88 13.27
C LYS A 149 -1.71 0.02 13.29
N GLU A 150 -1.48 -0.61 14.41
CA GLU A 150 -0.33 -1.49 14.64
C GLU A 150 -0.72 -2.96 14.53
N LEU A 151 0.15 -3.74 13.95
CA LEU A 151 0.09 -5.20 13.95
C LEU A 151 1.21 -5.74 14.83
N LEU A 152 0.85 -6.61 15.78
CA LEU A 152 1.81 -7.43 16.50
C LEU A 152 1.71 -8.88 16.02
N VAL A 153 2.86 -9.54 15.90
CA VAL A 153 2.97 -10.97 15.62
C VAL A 153 3.74 -11.59 16.79
N ASP A 154 3.07 -12.44 17.57
CA ASP A 154 3.62 -13.04 18.80
C ASP A 154 4.21 -12.00 19.78
N GLY A 155 3.61 -10.79 19.81
CA GLY A 155 4.00 -9.68 20.67
C GLY A 155 4.98 -8.68 20.02
N GLU A 156 5.62 -9.03 18.92
CA GLU A 156 6.56 -8.17 18.21
C GLU A 156 5.88 -7.27 17.17
N PRO A 157 6.22 -5.97 17.10
CA PRO A 157 5.59 -5.05 16.16
C PRO A 157 6.07 -5.30 14.72
N VAL A 158 5.10 -5.36 13.79
CA VAL A 158 5.34 -5.56 12.36
C VAL A 158 4.88 -4.34 11.58
N ARG A 159 5.78 -3.76 10.78
CA ARG A 159 5.46 -2.59 9.92
C ARG A 159 4.73 -3.02 8.66
N LEU A 160 3.52 -2.52 8.50
CA LEU A 160 2.72 -2.67 7.29
C LEU A 160 2.63 -1.34 6.53
N THR A 161 2.55 -1.39 5.20
CA THR A 161 2.08 -0.25 4.42
C THR A 161 0.58 -0.05 4.64
N ALA A 162 0.03 1.11 4.23
CA ALA A 162 -1.40 1.37 4.37
C ALA A 162 -2.27 0.32 3.67
N THR A 163 -1.85 -0.12 2.48
CA THR A 163 -2.54 -1.15 1.70
C THR A 163 -2.47 -2.51 2.37
N GLU A 164 -1.29 -2.92 2.85
CA GLU A 164 -1.11 -4.18 3.58
C GLU A 164 -1.94 -4.21 4.87
N TYR A 165 -1.98 -3.09 5.60
CA TYR A 165 -2.80 -2.96 6.80
C TYR A 165 -4.28 -3.18 6.47
N LYS A 166 -4.80 -2.54 5.42
CA LYS A 166 -6.21 -2.67 5.01
C LYS A 166 -6.56 -4.09 4.57
N ILE A 167 -5.67 -4.79 3.89
CA ILE A 167 -5.86 -6.22 3.55
C ILE A 167 -5.90 -7.04 4.84
N MET A 168 -4.98 -6.82 5.78
CA MET A 168 -4.97 -7.53 7.06
C MET A 168 -6.22 -7.24 7.89
N GLU A 169 -6.67 -5.97 7.97
CA GLU A 169 -7.90 -5.58 8.65
C GLU A 169 -9.09 -6.34 8.09
N LEU A 170 -9.29 -6.31 6.76
CA LEU A 170 -10.37 -7.02 6.06
C LEU A 170 -10.38 -8.53 6.38
N LEU A 171 -9.24 -9.17 6.24
CA LEU A 171 -9.14 -10.62 6.40
C LEU A 171 -9.25 -11.05 7.88
N MET A 172 -8.75 -10.24 8.82
CA MET A 172 -8.85 -10.50 10.25
C MET A 172 -10.24 -10.17 10.84
N GLU A 173 -11.05 -9.37 10.18
CA GLU A 173 -12.47 -9.18 10.51
C GLU A 173 -13.32 -10.41 10.19
N HIS A 174 -12.90 -11.19 9.19
CA HIS A 174 -13.64 -12.32 8.68
C HIS A 174 -12.83 -13.63 8.65
N PRO A 175 -12.32 -14.14 9.80
CA PRO A 175 -11.50 -15.34 9.83
C PRO A 175 -12.28 -16.54 9.32
N GLY A 176 -11.68 -17.27 8.36
CA GLY A 176 -12.28 -18.45 7.71
C GLY A 176 -13.06 -18.13 6.44
N TYR A 177 -13.45 -16.88 6.23
CA TYR A 177 -14.10 -16.47 4.97
C TYR A 177 -13.06 -16.40 3.84
N VAL A 178 -13.44 -16.84 2.63
CA VAL A 178 -12.60 -16.81 1.44
C VAL A 178 -13.00 -15.61 0.59
N PHE A 179 -12.08 -14.70 0.40
CA PHE A 179 -12.26 -13.54 -0.50
C PHE A 179 -11.57 -13.83 -1.83
N SER A 180 -12.24 -13.55 -2.95
CA SER A 180 -11.58 -13.52 -4.25
C SER A 180 -10.58 -12.34 -4.34
N ALA A 181 -9.68 -12.37 -5.32
CA ALA A 181 -8.76 -11.24 -5.54
C ALA A 181 -9.52 -9.95 -5.87
N GLU A 182 -10.60 -10.05 -6.65
CA GLU A 182 -11.46 -8.92 -7.02
C GLU A 182 -12.20 -8.37 -5.79
N GLU A 183 -12.70 -9.21 -4.90
CA GLU A 183 -13.36 -8.78 -3.67
C GLU A 183 -12.37 -8.05 -2.75
N ILE A 184 -11.16 -8.59 -2.55
CA ILE A 184 -10.11 -7.91 -1.78
C ILE A 184 -9.79 -6.55 -2.42
N TYR A 185 -9.61 -6.53 -3.74
CA TYR A 185 -9.29 -5.29 -4.45
C TYR A 185 -10.40 -4.27 -4.30
N SER A 186 -11.63 -4.61 -4.63
CA SER A 186 -12.76 -3.67 -4.57
C SER A 186 -12.99 -3.11 -3.17
N GLN A 187 -12.83 -3.93 -2.12
CA GLN A 187 -13.00 -3.47 -0.74
C GLN A 187 -11.84 -2.63 -0.23
N VAL A 188 -10.60 -2.99 -0.59
CA VAL A 188 -9.40 -2.29 -0.13
C VAL A 188 -9.12 -1.03 -0.97
N TRP A 189 -9.19 -1.12 -2.30
CA TRP A 189 -8.94 0.02 -3.18
C TRP A 189 -10.19 0.87 -3.40
N GLN A 190 -11.40 0.32 -3.19
CA GLN A 190 -12.70 0.96 -3.43
C GLN A 190 -12.85 1.45 -4.87
N GLU A 191 -12.39 0.64 -5.79
CA GLU A 191 -12.39 0.82 -7.24
C GLU A 191 -12.86 -0.48 -7.91
N ASP A 192 -13.36 -0.37 -9.15
CA ASP A 192 -13.71 -1.55 -9.92
C ASP A 192 -12.49 -2.41 -10.23
N ALA A 193 -12.65 -3.71 -10.07
CA ALA A 193 -11.58 -4.68 -10.21
C ALA A 193 -11.42 -5.11 -11.68
N TYR A 194 -10.48 -4.50 -12.40
CA TYR A 194 -10.07 -4.96 -13.71
C TYR A 194 -8.61 -5.45 -13.68
N SER A 195 -8.37 -6.73 -13.98
CA SER A 195 -7.02 -7.34 -14.03
C SER A 195 -6.18 -7.13 -12.76
N VAL A 196 -6.78 -7.38 -11.60
CA VAL A 196 -6.17 -7.04 -10.29
C VAL A 196 -5.51 -8.21 -9.56
N GLU A 197 -5.62 -9.43 -10.08
CA GLU A 197 -5.12 -10.66 -9.44
C GLU A 197 -3.65 -10.54 -9.04
N ASN A 198 -2.81 -10.05 -9.94
CA ASN A 198 -1.38 -9.87 -9.66
C ASN A 198 -1.11 -8.82 -8.60
N THR A 199 -1.91 -7.76 -8.54
CA THR A 199 -1.76 -6.71 -7.52
C THR A 199 -2.04 -7.29 -6.13
N VAL A 200 -3.16 -7.97 -5.95
CA VAL A 200 -3.52 -8.59 -4.68
C VAL A 200 -2.52 -9.68 -4.30
N MET A 201 -2.16 -10.56 -5.25
CA MET A 201 -1.21 -11.65 -5.03
C MET A 201 0.12 -11.15 -4.46
N VAL A 202 0.64 -10.05 -5.00
CA VAL A 202 1.91 -9.47 -4.56
C VAL A 202 1.81 -8.92 -3.13
N HIS A 203 0.74 -8.21 -2.79
CA HIS A 203 0.53 -7.74 -1.42
C HIS A 203 0.36 -8.91 -0.43
N ILE A 204 -0.39 -9.94 -0.79
CA ILE A 204 -0.52 -11.18 0.01
C ILE A 204 0.84 -11.82 0.27
N ARG A 205 1.69 -11.93 -0.77
CA ARG A 205 3.05 -12.46 -0.61
C ARG A 205 3.87 -11.63 0.37
N ARG A 206 3.87 -10.30 0.23
CA ARG A 206 4.61 -9.39 1.12
C ARG A 206 4.10 -9.44 2.55
N ILE A 207 2.79 -9.52 2.75
CA ILE A 207 2.21 -9.71 4.08
C ILE A 207 2.72 -11.01 4.70
N ARG A 208 2.71 -12.12 3.94
CA ARG A 208 3.25 -13.41 4.43
C ARG A 208 4.71 -13.31 4.83
N GLU A 209 5.55 -12.62 4.04
CA GLU A 209 6.96 -12.40 4.35
C GLU A 209 7.16 -11.67 5.69
N LYS A 210 6.15 -10.92 6.15
CA LYS A 210 6.19 -10.15 7.40
C LYS A 210 5.56 -10.87 8.60
N ILE A 211 4.55 -11.72 8.38
CA ILE A 211 3.77 -12.31 9.48
C ILE A 211 3.98 -13.82 9.66
N GLU A 212 4.55 -14.51 8.69
CA GLU A 212 4.68 -15.96 8.69
C GLU A 212 6.14 -16.37 8.95
N ILE A 213 6.35 -17.36 9.82
CA ILE A 213 7.68 -17.97 10.01
C ILE A 213 8.14 -18.62 8.71
N THR A 214 7.23 -19.25 7.98
CA THR A 214 7.51 -19.90 6.69
C THR A 214 6.51 -19.41 5.64
N PRO A 215 6.82 -18.34 4.87
CA PRO A 215 5.89 -17.74 3.90
C PRO A 215 5.37 -18.70 2.83
N LYS A 216 6.15 -19.75 2.46
CA LYS A 216 5.75 -20.79 1.50
C LYS A 216 4.75 -21.79 2.09
N ASN A 217 4.75 -21.96 3.41
CA ASN A 217 3.77 -22.77 4.13
C ASN A 217 3.12 -21.94 5.25
N PRO A 218 2.26 -20.99 4.88
CA PRO A 218 1.73 -19.99 5.81
C PRO A 218 0.80 -20.62 6.86
N LYS A 219 0.89 -20.15 8.09
CA LYS A 219 0.01 -20.51 9.21
C LYS A 219 -1.30 -19.73 9.14
N TYR A 220 -1.22 -18.43 8.90
CA TYR A 220 -2.32 -17.50 9.03
C TYR A 220 -3.03 -17.24 7.70
N LEU A 221 -2.29 -16.80 6.67
CA LEU A 221 -2.86 -16.30 5.42
C LEU A 221 -2.79 -17.38 4.33
N LYS A 222 -3.91 -18.11 4.14
CA LYS A 222 -4.01 -19.26 3.23
C LYS A 222 -4.49 -18.85 1.84
N VAL A 223 -4.02 -19.59 0.83
CA VAL A 223 -4.64 -19.59 -0.51
C VAL A 223 -5.68 -20.70 -0.59
N VAL A 224 -6.79 -20.40 -1.20
CA VAL A 224 -7.79 -21.39 -1.62
C VAL A 224 -7.72 -21.43 -3.14
N TRP A 225 -7.11 -22.48 -3.66
CA TRP A 225 -6.78 -22.61 -5.09
C TRP A 225 -8.01 -22.44 -5.98
N GLY A 226 -7.89 -21.58 -7.00
CA GLY A 226 -8.95 -21.27 -7.94
C GLY A 226 -10.07 -20.38 -7.38
N ILE A 227 -9.98 -19.92 -6.11
CA ILE A 227 -11.03 -19.11 -5.47
C ILE A 227 -10.44 -17.80 -4.93
N GLY A 228 -9.39 -17.84 -4.08
CA GLY A 228 -8.85 -16.62 -3.48
C GLY A 228 -8.05 -16.87 -2.22
N TYR A 229 -8.21 -15.97 -1.23
CA TYR A 229 -7.43 -15.95 0.00
C TYR A 229 -8.31 -15.89 1.23
N LYS A 230 -7.83 -16.46 2.35
CA LYS A 230 -8.49 -16.36 3.64
C LYS A 230 -7.50 -16.21 4.78
N MET A 231 -7.95 -15.58 5.85
CA MET A 231 -7.31 -15.69 7.15
C MET A 231 -7.77 -17.00 7.81
N GLU A 232 -6.84 -17.91 8.13
CA GLU A 232 -7.18 -19.15 8.83
C GLU A 232 -7.66 -18.83 10.25
N LYS A 233 -8.77 -19.44 10.68
CA LYS A 233 -9.28 -19.25 12.03
C LYS A 233 -8.49 -20.08 13.01
N ILE A 234 -7.63 -19.42 13.78
CA ILE A 234 -6.82 -20.08 14.80
C ILE A 234 -7.51 -19.98 16.16
N GLN A 235 -7.96 -21.11 16.68
CA GLN A 235 -8.51 -21.13 18.03
C GLN A 235 -7.42 -20.83 19.05
N PRO A 236 -7.71 -20.01 20.11
CA PRO A 236 -6.77 -19.88 21.23
C PRO A 236 -6.49 -21.26 21.79
N GLN A 237 -5.19 -21.61 21.91
CA GLN A 237 -4.84 -22.83 22.65
C GLN A 237 -5.44 -22.69 24.05
N ARG A 238 -6.38 -23.59 24.40
CA ARG A 238 -6.80 -23.74 25.77
C ARG A 238 -5.55 -24.18 26.52
N GLY A 239 -5.01 -23.29 27.35
CA GLY A 239 -3.93 -23.64 28.24
C GLY A 239 -4.32 -24.87 29.07
N LEU A 240 -3.43 -25.83 29.09
CA LEU A 240 -3.46 -26.94 30.03
C LEU A 240 -3.15 -26.43 31.42
#